data_f4913b1e71db1ab35b18bc7caef1610c
#
_entry.id   f4913b1e71db1ab35b18bc7caef1610c
#
_cell.length_a   1.000
_cell.length_b   1.000
_cell.length_c   1.000
_cell.angle_alpha   90.00
_cell.angle_beta   90.00
_cell.angle_gamma   90.00
#
_symmetry.space_group_name_H-M   'P 1'
#
loop_
_entity.id
_entity.type
_entity.pdbx_description
1 polymer ?
#
loop_
_entity_poly.entity_id
_entity_poly.type
_entity_poly.pdbx_seq_one_letter_code
_entity_poly.pdbx_strand_id
1 'polypeptide(L)'
;MAKKYTLKVCEYDAKYILLQQRNKVYMRQQKVLTLKTLNKSNVWDIQENDVFRMWEAAEKEADLKDNARHYVDIIRSAFEIEEVKVDRPEVIAKYEERGFKVGFVKIDDNTKVKWAIKKRPILRVTDLTYENIHHISASKLLEVIECNFGGGWDSLSQSIQDIIERGFDISTTTLPKDRLHKPGGMYEKKINDGYEVLEIEKGMWVEAIFAKERPELYHAKMKYESTEQLPEESPVSREDEEE
;
A
#
# COMPACT_ATOMS: atom_id res chain seq x y z
N MET A 1 32.41 -36.02 13.78
CA MET A 1 31.06 -35.50 13.47
C MET A 1 30.81 -34.03 13.82
N ALA A 2 31.70 -33.31 14.44
CA ALA A 2 31.54 -31.90 14.87
C ALA A 2 31.71 -30.84 13.77
N LYS A 3 32.45 -31.11 12.67
CA LYS A 3 32.73 -30.12 11.60
C LYS A 3 31.52 -29.77 10.70
N LYS A 4 30.49 -30.62 10.62
CA LYS A 4 29.31 -30.35 9.79
C LYS A 4 28.31 -29.38 10.41
N TYR A 5 28.32 -29.25 11.73
CA TYR A 5 27.40 -28.33 12.44
C TYR A 5 27.90 -26.88 12.45
N THR A 6 29.22 -26.69 12.53
CA THR A 6 29.81 -25.34 12.55
C THR A 6 29.63 -24.59 11.21
N LEU A 7 29.69 -25.29 10.07
CA LEU A 7 29.48 -24.69 8.75
C LEU A 7 28.02 -24.26 8.52
N LYS A 8 27.04 -25.03 9.02
CA LYS A 8 25.62 -24.66 8.91
C LYS A 8 25.25 -23.45 9.74
N VAL A 9 25.78 -23.31 10.94
CA VAL A 9 25.54 -22.15 11.81
C VAL A 9 26.12 -20.88 11.14
N CYS A 10 27.30 -20.96 10.55
CA CYS A 10 27.92 -19.82 9.86
C CYS A 10 27.13 -19.37 8.60
N GLU A 11 26.49 -20.30 7.87
CA GLU A 11 25.62 -19.96 6.73
C GLU A 11 24.30 -19.30 7.16
N TYR A 12 23.73 -19.74 8.27
CA TYR A 12 22.52 -19.13 8.84
C TYR A 12 22.79 -17.71 9.36
N ASP A 13 23.90 -17.50 10.03
CA ASP A 13 24.31 -16.18 10.52
C ASP A 13 24.61 -15.23 9.35
N ALA A 14 25.28 -15.70 8.30
CA ALA A 14 25.55 -14.90 7.12
C ALA A 14 24.26 -14.50 6.36
N LYS A 15 23.30 -15.44 6.23
CA LYS A 15 21.97 -15.14 5.64
C LYS A 15 21.16 -14.17 6.50
N TYR A 16 21.22 -14.30 7.83
CA TYR A 16 20.55 -13.43 8.76
C TYR A 16 21.14 -12.00 8.71
N ILE A 17 22.46 -11.88 8.66
CA ILE A 17 23.16 -10.59 8.53
C ILE A 17 22.84 -9.93 7.18
N LEU A 18 22.81 -10.71 6.09
CA LEU A 18 22.42 -10.20 4.74
C LEU A 18 20.95 -9.75 4.69
N LEU A 19 20.04 -10.45 5.37
CA LEU A 19 18.64 -10.04 5.51
C LEU A 19 18.52 -8.76 6.34
N GLN A 20 19.27 -8.65 7.45
CA GLN A 20 19.31 -7.45 8.28
C GLN A 20 19.91 -6.25 7.52
N GLN A 21 20.96 -6.46 6.73
CA GLN A 21 21.54 -5.42 5.89
C GLN A 21 20.60 -5.02 4.75
N ARG A 22 19.91 -5.98 4.12
CA ARG A 22 18.91 -5.71 3.07
C ARG A 22 17.72 -4.94 3.63
N ASN A 23 17.23 -5.29 4.82
CA ASN A 23 16.20 -4.54 5.51
C ASN A 23 16.67 -3.13 5.93
N LYS A 24 17.92 -2.97 6.35
CA LYS A 24 18.51 -1.66 6.67
C LYS A 24 18.67 -0.76 5.43
N VAL A 25 19.04 -1.34 4.29
CA VAL A 25 19.11 -0.64 3.00
C VAL A 25 17.71 -0.30 2.49
N TYR A 26 16.74 -1.20 2.65
CA TYR A 26 15.33 -0.98 2.33
C TYR A 26 14.74 0.16 3.18
N MET A 27 15.03 0.18 4.50
CA MET A 27 14.61 1.27 5.40
C MET A 27 15.30 2.61 5.12
N ARG A 28 16.52 2.61 4.57
CA ARG A 28 17.23 3.85 4.17
C ARG A 28 16.71 4.46 2.87
N GLN A 29 16.01 3.70 2.05
CA GLN A 29 15.42 4.19 0.79
C GLN A 29 13.94 4.57 0.92
N GLN A 30 13.33 4.46 2.09
CA GLN A 30 12.02 5.06 2.32
C GLN A 30 12.17 6.57 2.24
N LYS A 31 11.94 7.07 1.02
CA LYS A 31 11.81 8.51 0.76
C LYS A 31 10.72 9.00 1.70
N VAL A 32 11.08 9.87 2.63
CA VAL A 32 10.11 10.46 3.57
C VAL A 32 8.97 11.04 2.75
N LEU A 33 7.78 10.46 2.90
CA LEU A 33 6.59 10.95 2.22
C LEU A 33 6.26 12.34 2.75
N THR A 34 6.00 13.26 1.84
CA THR A 34 5.56 14.63 2.12
C THR A 34 4.22 14.85 1.42
N LEU A 35 3.46 15.89 1.79
CA LEU A 35 2.22 16.20 1.10
C LEU A 35 2.40 16.37 -0.40
N LYS A 36 3.51 16.98 -0.86
CA LYS A 36 3.83 17.16 -2.28
C LYS A 36 4.05 15.86 -3.05
N THR A 37 4.50 14.80 -2.37
CA THR A 37 4.76 13.50 -2.99
C THR A 37 3.61 12.51 -2.77
N LEU A 38 2.58 12.93 -2.02
CA LEU A 38 1.43 12.11 -1.72
C LEU A 38 0.54 11.96 -2.96
N ASN A 39 0.08 10.74 -3.19
CA ASN A 39 -0.86 10.40 -4.25
C ASN A 39 -1.85 9.34 -3.78
N LYS A 40 -2.85 9.00 -4.60
CA LYS A 40 -3.91 8.05 -4.23
C LYS A 40 -3.43 6.63 -3.95
N SER A 41 -2.26 6.22 -4.47
CA SER A 41 -1.69 4.91 -4.19
C SER A 41 -0.90 4.93 -2.89
N ASN A 42 0.08 5.84 -2.74
CA ASN A 42 0.97 5.84 -1.59
C ASN A 42 0.34 6.37 -0.29
N VAL A 43 -0.83 6.99 -0.37
CA VAL A 43 -1.60 7.41 0.82
C VAL A 43 -2.04 6.23 1.70
N TRP A 44 -2.09 5.02 1.14
CA TRP A 44 -2.40 3.81 1.89
C TRP A 44 -1.23 3.29 2.74
N ASP A 45 0.01 3.76 2.49
CA ASP A 45 1.21 3.40 3.27
C ASP A 45 1.32 4.16 4.58
N ILE A 46 0.65 5.32 4.70
CA ILE A 46 0.77 6.20 5.87
C ILE A 46 -0.28 5.88 6.94
N GLN A 47 0.00 6.34 8.16
CA GLN A 47 -0.91 6.26 9.30
C GLN A 47 -1.49 7.65 9.63
N GLU A 48 -2.51 7.70 10.50
CA GLU A 48 -3.19 8.93 10.88
C GLU A 48 -2.23 9.99 11.43
N ASN A 49 -1.27 9.60 12.27
CA ASN A 49 -0.28 10.51 12.83
C ASN A 49 0.68 11.07 11.77
N ASP A 50 0.94 10.31 10.69
CA ASP A 50 1.78 10.76 9.59
C ASP A 50 1.09 11.89 8.82
N VAL A 51 -0.24 11.82 8.66
CA VAL A 51 -1.02 12.89 8.02
C VAL A 51 -0.82 14.22 8.77
N PHE A 52 -0.98 14.21 10.11
CA PHE A 52 -0.78 15.43 10.91
C PHE A 52 0.63 15.95 10.81
N ARG A 53 1.64 15.08 10.90
CA ARG A 53 3.06 15.45 10.80
C ARG A 53 3.43 16.05 9.44
N MET A 54 2.93 15.44 8.34
CA MET A 54 3.16 15.95 6.99
C MET A 54 2.46 17.28 6.76
N TRP A 55 1.26 17.44 7.33
CA TRP A 55 0.54 18.70 7.25
C TRP A 55 1.27 19.84 8.00
N GLU A 56 1.71 19.57 9.24
CA GLU A 56 2.48 20.52 10.05
C GLU A 56 3.80 20.93 9.35
N ALA A 57 4.47 19.97 8.71
CA ALA A 57 5.68 20.24 7.93
C ALA A 57 5.39 21.17 6.74
N ALA A 58 4.25 20.97 6.06
CA ALA A 58 3.85 21.76 4.90
C ALA A 58 3.29 23.15 5.26
N GLU A 59 2.86 23.38 6.51
CA GLU A 59 2.41 24.72 6.99
C GLU A 59 3.46 25.81 6.79
N LYS A 60 4.72 25.42 6.72
CA LYS A 60 5.85 26.33 6.49
C LYS A 60 6.09 26.65 5.02
N GLU A 61 5.37 25.99 4.12
CA GLU A 61 5.53 26.11 2.68
C GLU A 61 4.41 26.99 2.10
N ALA A 62 4.78 27.94 1.25
CA ALA A 62 3.83 28.89 0.64
C ALA A 62 2.75 28.21 -0.22
N ASP A 63 3.06 27.04 -0.80
CA ASP A 63 2.20 26.34 -1.76
C ASP A 63 1.05 25.56 -1.10
N LEU A 64 1.04 25.40 0.23
CA LEU A 64 0.01 24.62 0.92
C LEU A 64 -1.39 25.19 0.69
N LYS A 65 -1.53 26.50 0.76
CA LYS A 65 -2.80 27.20 0.64
C LYS A 65 -3.52 26.93 -0.68
N ASP A 66 -2.77 26.96 -1.76
CA ASP A 66 -3.31 26.79 -3.12
C ASP A 66 -3.65 25.32 -3.42
N ASN A 67 -2.91 24.38 -2.80
CA ASN A 67 -3.07 22.94 -3.03
C ASN A 67 -3.80 22.18 -1.92
N ALA A 68 -4.23 22.87 -0.85
CA ALA A 68 -4.83 22.22 0.33
C ALA A 68 -6.01 21.31 -0.03
N ARG A 69 -6.90 21.74 -0.94
CA ARG A 69 -8.04 20.92 -1.39
C ARG A 69 -7.58 19.64 -2.05
N HIS A 70 -6.59 19.71 -2.92
CA HIS A 70 -6.05 18.55 -3.62
C HIS A 70 -5.47 17.53 -2.63
N TYR A 71 -4.70 17.98 -1.63
CA TYR A 71 -4.16 17.09 -0.61
C TYR A 71 -5.25 16.48 0.27
N VAL A 72 -6.26 17.25 0.63
CA VAL A 72 -7.44 16.74 1.37
C VAL A 72 -8.15 15.65 0.57
N ASP A 73 -8.34 15.81 -0.72
CA ASP A 73 -8.99 14.81 -1.58
C ASP A 73 -8.17 13.53 -1.68
N ILE A 74 -6.84 13.62 -1.77
CA ILE A 74 -5.96 12.45 -1.72
C ILE A 74 -6.10 11.75 -0.35
N ILE A 75 -6.02 12.49 0.76
CA ILE A 75 -6.12 11.90 2.10
C ILE A 75 -7.49 11.25 2.30
N ARG A 76 -8.58 11.88 1.84
CA ARG A 76 -9.94 11.32 1.90
C ARG A 76 -10.12 10.03 1.13
N SER A 77 -9.28 9.74 0.15
CA SER A 77 -9.34 8.45 -0.57
C SER A 77 -9.01 7.26 0.33
N ALA A 78 -8.14 7.44 1.33
CA ALA A 78 -7.71 6.39 2.26
C ALA A 78 -8.18 6.60 3.70
N PHE A 79 -8.59 7.82 4.06
CA PHE A 79 -8.99 8.17 5.42
C PHE A 79 -10.39 8.76 5.47
N GLU A 80 -11.07 8.52 6.56
CA GLU A 80 -12.26 9.25 6.98
C GLU A 80 -11.81 10.48 7.77
N ILE A 81 -12.28 11.67 7.37
CA ILE A 81 -11.93 12.93 8.00
C ILE A 81 -13.21 13.61 8.46
N GLU A 82 -13.34 13.85 9.76
CA GLU A 82 -14.39 14.63 10.38
C GLU A 82 -13.80 15.90 11.03
N GLU A 83 -14.49 17.02 10.89
CA GLU A 83 -14.11 18.26 11.59
C GLU A 83 -14.70 18.28 13.00
N VAL A 84 -13.82 18.44 13.98
CA VAL A 84 -14.22 18.54 15.39
C VAL A 84 -14.60 19.98 15.70
N LYS A 85 -15.90 20.28 15.68
CA LYS A 85 -16.44 21.65 15.91
C LYS A 85 -16.37 22.10 17.36
N VAL A 86 -16.37 21.16 18.30
CA VAL A 86 -16.40 21.43 19.73
C VAL A 86 -15.16 20.84 20.38
N ASP A 87 -14.25 21.70 20.83
CA ASP A 87 -13.01 21.30 21.49
C ASP A 87 -13.24 21.07 23.00
N ARG A 88 -13.86 19.94 23.33
CA ARG A 88 -14.05 19.48 24.73
C ARG A 88 -13.44 18.10 24.89
N PRO A 89 -12.80 17.80 26.04
CA PRO A 89 -12.18 16.48 26.28
C PRO A 89 -13.17 15.31 26.09
N GLU A 90 -14.43 15.48 26.50
CA GLU A 90 -15.48 14.48 26.36
C GLU A 90 -15.82 14.17 24.88
N VAL A 91 -15.76 15.19 24.01
CA VAL A 91 -16.01 15.04 22.58
C VAL A 91 -14.82 14.35 21.91
N ILE A 92 -13.61 14.74 22.29
CA ILE A 92 -12.37 14.12 21.78
C ILE A 92 -12.33 12.64 22.16
N ALA A 93 -12.62 12.30 23.43
CA ALA A 93 -12.66 10.92 23.90
C ALA A 93 -13.63 10.04 23.08
N LYS A 94 -14.81 10.57 22.71
CA LYS A 94 -15.76 9.85 21.85
C LYS A 94 -15.21 9.57 20.45
N TYR A 95 -14.41 10.49 19.87
CA TYR A 95 -13.73 10.22 18.59
C TYR A 95 -12.65 9.15 18.74
N GLU A 96 -11.87 9.22 19.83
CA GLU A 96 -10.81 8.24 20.12
C GLU A 96 -11.39 6.83 20.37
N GLU A 97 -12.52 6.73 21.10
CA GLU A 97 -13.27 5.47 21.29
C GLU A 97 -13.74 4.86 19.95
N ARG A 98 -14.10 5.69 18.97
CA ARG A 98 -14.44 5.25 17.61
C ARG A 98 -13.20 4.92 16.76
N GLY A 99 -12.00 5.06 17.32
CA GLY A 99 -10.72 4.77 16.67
C GLY A 99 -10.17 5.91 15.79
N PHE A 100 -10.69 7.13 15.94
CA PHE A 100 -10.14 8.31 15.29
C PHE A 100 -8.91 8.84 16.06
N LYS A 101 -7.96 9.40 15.33
CA LYS A 101 -6.90 10.24 15.89
C LYS A 101 -7.27 11.70 15.68
N VAL A 102 -7.14 12.50 16.74
CA VAL A 102 -7.55 13.90 16.72
C VAL A 102 -6.31 14.79 16.75
N GLY A 103 -6.24 15.75 15.84
CA GLY A 103 -5.11 16.67 15.75
C GLY A 103 -5.53 18.02 15.15
N PHE A 104 -4.64 19.01 15.29
CA PHE A 104 -4.82 20.32 14.69
C PHE A 104 -4.21 20.35 13.28
N VAL A 105 -4.91 21.06 12.39
CA VAL A 105 -4.53 21.30 11.01
C VAL A 105 -4.74 22.76 10.70
N LYS A 106 -3.73 23.42 10.18
CA LYS A 106 -3.81 24.80 9.71
C LYS A 106 -4.11 24.80 8.23
N ILE A 107 -5.30 25.21 7.83
CA ILE A 107 -5.70 25.28 6.43
C ILE A 107 -5.23 26.57 5.78
N ASP A 108 -5.36 27.69 6.52
CA ASP A 108 -4.97 29.03 6.12
C ASP A 108 -4.21 29.72 7.26
N ASP A 109 -3.57 30.86 6.97
CA ASP A 109 -2.82 31.63 7.96
C ASP A 109 -3.64 31.97 9.22
N ASN A 110 -4.95 32.12 9.07
CA ASN A 110 -5.86 32.50 10.15
C ASN A 110 -6.82 31.37 10.56
N THR A 111 -6.87 30.25 9.82
CA THR A 111 -7.84 29.17 10.06
C THR A 111 -7.16 27.92 10.54
N LYS A 112 -7.26 27.68 11.85
CA LYS A 112 -6.82 26.43 12.47
C LYS A 112 -8.05 25.59 12.81
N VAL A 113 -8.12 24.39 12.23
CA VAL A 113 -9.23 23.45 12.46
C VAL A 113 -8.70 22.21 13.18
N LYS A 114 -9.59 21.56 13.90
CA LYS A 114 -9.30 20.27 14.53
C LYS A 114 -9.94 19.16 13.72
N TRP A 115 -9.14 18.22 13.24
CA TRP A 115 -9.59 17.06 12.50
C TRP A 115 -9.54 15.80 13.34
N ALA A 116 -10.57 14.97 13.20
CA ALA A 116 -10.57 13.58 13.61
C ALA A 116 -10.35 12.73 12.34
N ILE A 117 -9.29 11.94 12.31
CA ILE A 117 -8.88 11.16 11.15
C ILE A 117 -8.80 9.69 11.52
N LYS A 118 -9.35 8.82 10.67
CA LYS A 118 -9.29 7.37 10.79
C LYS A 118 -9.05 6.73 9.45
N LYS A 119 -8.13 5.77 9.38
CA LYS A 119 -7.88 5.01 8.16
C LYS A 119 -9.12 4.19 7.79
N ARG A 120 -9.52 4.23 6.52
CA ARG A 120 -10.67 3.47 6.04
C ARG A 120 -10.37 1.99 6.08
N PRO A 121 -11.15 1.17 6.80
CA PRO A 121 -10.95 -0.26 6.79
C PRO A 121 -11.45 -0.86 5.45
N ILE A 122 -10.74 -1.85 4.94
CA ILE A 122 -11.18 -2.65 3.80
C ILE A 122 -11.90 -3.86 4.36
N LEU A 123 -13.23 -3.86 4.28
CA LEU A 123 -14.10 -4.88 4.86
C LEU A 123 -14.88 -5.68 3.83
N ARG A 124 -15.12 -5.11 2.65
CA ARG A 124 -15.94 -5.69 1.59
C ARG A 124 -15.17 -5.71 0.28
N VAL A 125 -15.53 -6.61 -0.59
CA VAL A 125 -14.95 -6.68 -1.95
C VAL A 125 -15.16 -5.37 -2.74
N THR A 126 -16.23 -4.62 -2.44
CA THR A 126 -16.51 -3.31 -3.04
C THR A 126 -15.59 -2.19 -2.54
N ASP A 127 -14.86 -2.41 -1.44
CA ASP A 127 -13.90 -1.43 -0.92
C ASP A 127 -12.52 -1.58 -1.61
N LEU A 128 -12.35 -2.65 -2.40
CA LEU A 128 -11.12 -2.90 -3.15
C LEU A 128 -11.05 -1.96 -4.36
N THR A 129 -9.89 -1.37 -4.55
CA THR A 129 -9.57 -0.47 -5.67
C THR A 129 -8.19 -0.79 -6.21
N TYR A 130 -7.88 -0.31 -7.42
CA TYR A 130 -6.53 -0.44 -8.00
C TYR A 130 -5.45 0.25 -7.16
N GLU A 131 -5.82 1.25 -6.38
CA GLU A 131 -4.91 2.01 -5.53
C GLU A 131 -4.59 1.30 -4.20
N ASN A 132 -5.57 0.53 -3.64
CA ASN A 132 -5.40 -0.08 -2.32
C ASN A 132 -5.06 -1.57 -2.34
N ILE A 133 -5.21 -2.25 -3.47
CA ILE A 133 -5.06 -3.70 -3.56
C ILE A 133 -3.65 -4.20 -3.18
N HIS A 134 -2.62 -3.40 -3.39
CA HIS A 134 -1.23 -3.73 -3.04
C HIS A 134 -0.89 -3.46 -1.56
N HIS A 135 -1.84 -2.91 -0.79
CA HIS A 135 -1.64 -2.52 0.61
C HIS A 135 -2.37 -3.46 1.60
N ILE A 136 -2.88 -4.58 1.13
CA ILE A 136 -3.47 -5.65 1.95
C ILE A 136 -2.69 -6.95 1.76
N SER A 137 -2.72 -7.81 2.78
CA SER A 137 -2.12 -9.15 2.71
C SER A 137 -3.05 -10.14 2.00
N ALA A 138 -2.52 -11.29 1.58
CA ALA A 138 -3.29 -12.38 1.03
C ALA A 138 -4.35 -12.88 2.02
N SER A 139 -4.00 -13.01 3.33
CA SER A 139 -4.97 -13.35 4.38
C SER A 139 -6.13 -12.37 4.43
N LYS A 140 -5.83 -11.06 4.38
CA LYS A 140 -6.87 -10.04 4.44
C LYS A 140 -7.75 -10.04 3.19
N LEU A 141 -7.18 -10.29 2.02
CA LEU A 141 -7.96 -10.47 0.79
C LEU A 141 -8.93 -11.64 0.93
N LEU A 142 -8.46 -12.80 1.39
CA LEU A 142 -9.29 -13.99 1.54
C LEU A 142 -10.41 -13.78 2.57
N GLU A 143 -10.14 -13.11 3.69
CA GLU A 143 -11.15 -12.68 4.65
C GLU A 143 -12.24 -11.80 4.01
N VAL A 144 -11.84 -10.84 3.18
CA VAL A 144 -12.77 -9.95 2.46
C VAL A 144 -13.63 -10.72 1.45
N ILE A 145 -13.05 -11.72 0.77
CA ILE A 145 -13.79 -12.61 -0.15
C ILE A 145 -14.77 -13.49 0.63
N GLU A 146 -14.37 -14.05 1.77
CA GLU A 146 -15.22 -14.86 2.64
C GLU A 146 -16.45 -14.06 3.13
N CYS A 147 -16.24 -12.80 3.51
CA CYS A 147 -17.31 -11.88 3.92
C CYS A 147 -18.29 -11.53 2.79
N ASN A 148 -18.01 -11.90 1.55
CA ASN A 148 -18.90 -11.67 0.40
C ASN A 148 -19.97 -12.77 0.28
N PHE A 149 -20.74 -12.97 1.36
CA PHE A 149 -21.87 -13.93 1.44
C PHE A 149 -21.51 -15.40 1.12
N GLY A 150 -20.23 -15.79 1.24
CA GLY A 150 -19.77 -17.15 0.94
C GLY A 150 -19.91 -17.56 -0.53
N GLY A 151 -20.09 -16.61 -1.43
CA GLY A 151 -20.33 -16.88 -2.85
C GLY A 151 -19.12 -17.42 -3.62
N GLY A 152 -17.90 -17.29 -3.06
CA GLY A 152 -16.67 -17.72 -3.69
C GLY A 152 -16.20 -16.81 -4.83
N TRP A 153 -15.21 -17.29 -5.59
CA TRP A 153 -14.57 -16.50 -6.65
C TRP A 153 -15.53 -16.14 -7.79
N ASP A 154 -16.32 -17.09 -8.24
CA ASP A 154 -17.22 -16.92 -9.37
C ASP A 154 -18.41 -15.98 -9.09
N SER A 155 -18.65 -15.65 -7.82
CA SER A 155 -19.68 -14.68 -7.42
C SER A 155 -19.21 -13.22 -7.53
N LEU A 156 -17.91 -13.00 -7.69
CA LEU A 156 -17.34 -11.67 -7.84
C LEU A 156 -17.58 -11.15 -9.27
N SER A 157 -17.90 -9.86 -9.38
CA SER A 157 -17.95 -9.22 -10.69
C SER A 157 -16.57 -9.20 -11.35
N GLN A 158 -16.53 -9.23 -12.69
CA GLN A 158 -15.28 -9.22 -13.43
C GLN A 158 -14.38 -8.04 -13.03
N SER A 159 -14.96 -6.87 -12.80
CA SER A 159 -14.20 -5.69 -12.37
C SER A 159 -13.50 -5.86 -11.03
N ILE A 160 -14.12 -6.59 -10.08
CA ILE A 160 -13.50 -6.90 -8.80
C ILE A 160 -12.41 -7.98 -8.98
N GLN A 161 -12.65 -9.00 -9.80
CA GLN A 161 -11.64 -9.99 -10.14
C GLN A 161 -10.41 -9.33 -10.77
N ASP A 162 -10.60 -8.43 -11.72
CA ASP A 162 -9.51 -7.67 -12.37
C ASP A 162 -8.69 -6.84 -11.36
N ILE A 163 -9.36 -6.21 -10.38
CA ILE A 163 -8.67 -5.47 -9.32
C ILE A 163 -7.83 -6.44 -8.46
N ILE A 164 -8.40 -7.57 -8.06
CA ILE A 164 -7.71 -8.56 -7.22
C ILE A 164 -6.51 -9.15 -7.97
N GLU A 165 -6.70 -9.56 -9.23
CA GLU A 165 -5.64 -10.14 -10.06
C GLU A 165 -4.49 -9.16 -10.34
N ARG A 166 -4.71 -7.86 -10.19
CA ARG A 166 -3.65 -6.86 -10.26
C ARG A 166 -2.63 -6.99 -9.13
N GLY A 167 -3.11 -7.24 -7.91
CA GLY A 167 -2.27 -7.34 -6.71
C GLY A 167 -1.89 -8.76 -6.33
N PHE A 168 -2.65 -9.76 -6.80
CA PHE A 168 -2.49 -11.15 -6.36
C PHE A 168 -2.45 -12.13 -7.52
N ASP A 169 -1.71 -13.21 -7.31
CA ASP A 169 -1.80 -14.42 -8.13
C ASP A 169 -2.89 -15.31 -7.52
N ILE A 170 -3.98 -15.48 -8.25
CA ILE A 170 -5.15 -16.23 -7.82
C ILE A 170 -5.21 -17.57 -8.57
N SER A 171 -5.52 -18.63 -7.83
CA SER A 171 -5.78 -19.95 -8.38
C SER A 171 -6.95 -20.56 -7.66
N THR A 172 -7.97 -20.99 -8.38
CA THR A 172 -9.19 -21.58 -7.82
C THR A 172 -9.35 -23.04 -8.24
N THR A 173 -9.95 -23.85 -7.38
CA THR A 173 -10.33 -25.21 -7.72
C THR A 173 -11.55 -25.62 -6.90
N THR A 174 -12.41 -26.46 -7.50
CA THR A 174 -13.57 -27.05 -6.82
C THR A 174 -13.46 -28.56 -6.88
N LEU A 175 -13.25 -29.17 -5.75
CA LEU A 175 -13.05 -30.64 -5.62
C LEU A 175 -13.83 -31.18 -4.43
N PRO A 176 -14.16 -32.49 -4.41
CA PRO A 176 -14.58 -33.17 -3.19
C PRO A 176 -13.50 -33.06 -2.10
N LYS A 177 -13.90 -32.90 -0.84
CA LYS A 177 -13.01 -32.62 0.30
C LYS A 177 -11.87 -33.66 0.43
N ASP A 178 -12.17 -34.92 0.21
CA ASP A 178 -11.19 -36.03 0.24
C ASP A 178 -10.13 -35.94 -0.87
N ARG A 179 -10.47 -35.36 -2.01
CA ARG A 179 -9.55 -35.15 -3.13
C ARG A 179 -8.74 -33.88 -3.00
N LEU A 180 -9.32 -32.84 -2.40
CA LEU A 180 -8.62 -31.55 -2.21
C LEU A 180 -7.36 -31.74 -1.35
N HIS A 181 -7.48 -32.49 -0.24
CA HIS A 181 -6.40 -32.69 0.73
C HIS A 181 -5.58 -33.97 0.48
N LYS A 182 -5.59 -34.49 -0.75
CA LYS A 182 -4.76 -35.64 -1.10
C LYS A 182 -3.28 -35.35 -0.87
N PRO A 183 -2.54 -36.21 -0.11
CA PRO A 183 -1.09 -36.01 0.09
C PRO A 183 -0.32 -35.90 -1.23
N GLY A 184 0.61 -34.93 -1.30
CA GLY A 184 1.38 -34.62 -2.52
C GLY A 184 0.55 -33.96 -3.64
N GLY A 185 -0.70 -33.60 -3.35
CA GLY A 185 -1.62 -32.96 -4.28
C GLY A 185 -1.33 -31.48 -4.55
N MET A 186 -2.24 -30.87 -5.30
CA MET A 186 -2.14 -29.45 -5.66
C MET A 186 -2.20 -28.55 -4.43
N TYR A 187 -3.02 -28.88 -3.44
CA TYR A 187 -3.18 -28.10 -2.21
C TYR A 187 -1.84 -27.92 -1.49
N GLU A 188 -1.15 -29.03 -1.17
CA GLU A 188 0.15 -28.96 -0.51
C GLU A 188 1.20 -28.22 -1.32
N LYS A 189 1.19 -28.39 -2.65
CA LYS A 189 2.11 -27.67 -3.55
C LYS A 189 1.89 -26.17 -3.48
N LYS A 190 0.63 -25.71 -3.54
CA LYS A 190 0.29 -24.28 -3.45
C LYS A 190 0.69 -23.70 -2.09
N ILE A 191 0.42 -24.39 -0.98
CA ILE A 191 0.84 -23.95 0.36
C ILE A 191 2.37 -23.85 0.45
N ASN A 192 3.09 -24.87 -0.05
CA ASN A 192 4.56 -24.86 -0.07
C ASN A 192 5.13 -23.73 -0.96
N ASP A 193 4.42 -23.36 -2.01
CA ASP A 193 4.76 -22.24 -2.89
C ASP A 193 4.42 -20.87 -2.27
N GLY A 194 3.86 -20.85 -1.05
CA GLY A 194 3.56 -19.64 -0.28
C GLY A 194 2.22 -18.98 -0.63
N TYR A 195 1.26 -19.74 -1.14
CA TYR A 195 -0.13 -19.30 -1.25
C TYR A 195 -0.83 -19.45 0.09
N GLU A 196 -1.70 -18.52 0.40
CA GLU A 196 -2.73 -18.66 1.41
C GLU A 196 -4.02 -19.19 0.77
N VAL A 197 -4.89 -19.83 1.53
CA VAL A 197 -6.07 -20.50 1.01
C VAL A 197 -7.32 -20.17 1.81
N LEU A 198 -8.42 -19.96 1.10
CA LEU A 198 -9.78 -19.93 1.63
C LEU A 198 -10.53 -21.14 1.09
N GLU A 199 -11.14 -21.91 1.97
CA GLU A 199 -11.98 -23.04 1.62
C GLU A 199 -13.45 -22.71 1.87
N ILE A 200 -14.28 -22.83 0.83
CA ILE A 200 -15.72 -22.57 0.91
C ILE A 200 -16.47 -23.89 0.64
N GLU A 201 -17.20 -24.36 1.63
CA GLU A 201 -18.00 -25.58 1.50
C GLU A 201 -19.23 -25.34 0.61
N LYS A 202 -19.35 -26.12 -0.46
CA LYS A 202 -20.48 -26.12 -1.41
C LYS A 202 -21.12 -27.52 -1.46
N GLY A 203 -21.75 -27.92 -0.37
CA GLY A 203 -22.34 -29.27 -0.21
C GLY A 203 -21.27 -30.34 -0.15
N MET A 204 -21.21 -31.26 -1.15
CA MET A 204 -20.19 -32.31 -1.23
C MET A 204 -18.85 -31.84 -1.82
N TRP A 205 -18.79 -30.62 -2.29
CA TRP A 205 -17.64 -30.00 -2.91
C TRP A 205 -17.08 -28.89 -2.03
N VAL A 206 -15.78 -28.64 -2.17
CA VAL A 206 -15.11 -27.51 -1.54
C VAL A 206 -14.47 -26.68 -2.65
N GLU A 207 -14.78 -25.41 -2.71
CA GLU A 207 -14.04 -24.46 -3.51
C GLU A 207 -12.85 -23.96 -2.69
N ALA A 208 -11.65 -24.16 -3.19
CA ALA A 208 -10.44 -23.63 -2.61
C ALA A 208 -9.93 -22.47 -3.47
N ILE A 209 -9.80 -21.30 -2.86
CA ILE A 209 -9.28 -20.07 -3.47
C ILE A 209 -7.88 -19.84 -2.88
N PHE A 210 -6.86 -19.95 -3.70
CA PHE A 210 -5.47 -19.71 -3.34
C PHE A 210 -5.07 -18.31 -3.77
N ALA A 211 -4.49 -17.55 -2.86
CA ALA A 211 -4.02 -16.20 -3.12
C ALA A 211 -2.55 -16.03 -2.70
N LYS A 212 -1.77 -15.39 -3.52
CA LYS A 212 -0.38 -15.01 -3.24
C LYS A 212 -0.14 -13.59 -3.72
N GLU A 213 0.47 -12.77 -2.89
CA GLU A 213 0.83 -11.40 -3.26
C GLU A 213 1.76 -11.42 -4.47
N ARG A 214 1.41 -10.63 -5.48
CA ARG A 214 2.33 -10.35 -6.59
C ARG A 214 3.37 -9.37 -6.10
N PRO A 215 4.68 -9.64 -6.29
CA PRO A 215 5.67 -8.62 -6.04
C PRO A 215 5.31 -7.40 -6.88
N GLU A 216 5.24 -6.23 -6.26
CA GLU A 216 5.14 -4.99 -7.03
C GLU A 216 6.23 -5.04 -8.09
N LEU A 217 5.82 -5.06 -9.34
CA LEU A 217 6.72 -4.74 -10.42
C LEU A 217 7.11 -3.28 -10.16
N TYR A 218 8.28 -3.10 -9.55
CA TYR A 218 8.93 -1.80 -9.55
C TYR A 218 8.91 -1.38 -11.01
N HIS A 219 7.96 -0.53 -11.36
CA HIS A 219 8.09 0.23 -12.59
C HIS A 219 9.41 0.93 -12.40
N ALA A 220 10.45 0.41 -13.06
CA ALA A 220 11.72 1.09 -13.14
C ALA A 220 11.31 2.52 -13.43
N LYS A 221 11.54 3.43 -12.45
CA LYS A 221 11.31 4.84 -12.69
C LYS A 221 12.07 5.07 -13.97
N MET A 222 11.35 5.29 -15.07
CA MET A 222 11.95 5.82 -16.25
C MET A 222 12.65 7.07 -15.74
N LYS A 223 13.98 7.00 -15.61
CA LYS A 223 14.78 8.19 -15.54
C LYS A 223 14.45 8.89 -16.83
N TYR A 224 13.53 9.82 -16.78
CA TYR A 224 13.55 10.90 -17.73
C TYR A 224 14.90 11.60 -17.45
N GLU A 225 15.93 11.14 -18.09
CA GLU A 225 17.08 11.98 -18.38
C GLU A 225 16.45 13.10 -19.19
N SER A 226 16.29 14.24 -18.53
CA SER A 226 15.95 15.47 -19.21
C SER A 226 17.12 15.74 -20.14
N THR A 227 16.96 15.31 -21.38
CA THR A 227 17.81 15.68 -22.50
C THR A 227 17.43 17.11 -22.90
N GLU A 228 17.54 18.02 -21.97
CA GLU A 228 17.59 19.46 -22.22
C GLU A 228 18.99 19.96 -21.88
N GLN A 229 19.97 19.42 -22.56
CA GLN A 229 21.14 20.17 -22.92
C GLN A 229 20.88 20.70 -24.33
N LEU A 230 20.21 21.84 -24.40
CA LEU A 230 20.31 22.70 -25.57
C LEU A 230 21.81 22.92 -25.83
N PRO A 231 22.29 22.70 -27.07
CA PRO A 231 23.66 23.06 -27.39
C PRO A 231 23.83 24.55 -27.15
N GLU A 232 24.77 24.93 -26.27
CA GLU A 232 25.22 26.30 -26.15
C GLU A 232 25.64 26.74 -27.54
N GLU A 233 24.89 27.67 -28.11
CA GLU A 233 25.31 28.38 -29.30
C GLU A 233 26.62 29.13 -28.97
N SER A 234 27.70 28.67 -29.56
CA SER A 234 28.98 29.35 -29.53
C SER A 234 28.80 30.75 -30.09
N PRO A 235 29.33 31.79 -29.44
CA PRO A 235 29.24 33.15 -29.96
C PRO A 235 29.99 33.24 -31.31
N VAL A 236 29.24 33.54 -32.35
CA VAL A 236 29.79 33.87 -33.66
C VAL A 236 30.64 35.13 -33.53
N SER A 237 31.96 34.97 -33.62
CA SER A 237 32.89 36.08 -33.77
C SER A 237 32.56 36.82 -35.07
N ARG A 238 32.07 38.04 -34.93
CA ARG A 238 32.01 38.98 -36.01
C ARG A 238 33.46 39.45 -36.23
N GLU A 239 34.10 38.93 -37.25
CA GLU A 239 35.29 39.54 -37.80
C GLU A 239 34.83 40.71 -38.68
N ASP A 240 35.39 41.83 -38.37
CA ASP A 240 35.27 43.10 -39.10
C ASP A 240 35.81 42.91 -40.52
N GLU A 241 35.01 43.17 -41.53
CA GLU A 241 35.54 43.54 -42.86
C GLU A 241 35.32 45.04 -43.03
N GLU A 242 36.41 45.76 -42.75
CA GLU A 242 36.71 47.05 -43.37
C GLU A 242 37.38 46.77 -44.72
N GLU A 243 36.76 47.22 -45.82
CA GLU A 243 37.34 47.95 -46.94
C GLU A 243 36.25 48.37 -47.93
#